data_da93f1c2cbcb73cb2ddb0fd4478c36a2
#
_entry.id   da93f1c2cbcb73cb2ddb0fd4478c36a2
#
_cell.length_a   1.000
_cell.length_b   1.000
_cell.length_c   1.000
_cell.angle_alpha   90.00
_cell.angle_beta   90.00
_cell.angle_gamma   90.00
#
_symmetry.space_group_name_H-M   'P 1'
#
loop_
_entity.id
_entity.type
_entity.pdbx_description
1 polymer ?
#
loop_
_entity_poly.entity_id
_entity_poly.type
_entity_poly.pdbx_seq_one_letter_code
_entity_poly.pdbx_strand_id
1 'polypeptide(L)'
;SNVTGNIYDLKKIKSRLRKETFFLVDGSQSVPNFSIDFQDIGADALVFTAHKMMAQTWLWVLVLKNQRIKELSPLIVWGGTIKDATISGFDLQKNNQKFEAGTPNIIGAVSLLHALEFIKTLSPEQTLSGGMQAIWQHEQELVRYTLKNFEQLWNAVQLIGSQTARRVALFSFVLRDEQNFNRIWEFFAEQNICIRCGGHCAYPLHKHYHLGGTCRMSAYLYNTTEDLDRFFTSLSELIKRQR
;
A
#
# COMPACT_ATOMS: atom_id res chain seq x y z
N SER A 1 1.14 -6.82 -1.17
CA SER A 1 1.91 -6.93 0.09
C SER A 1 2.83 -5.74 0.28
N ASN A 2 2.82 -5.14 1.46
CA ASN A 2 3.70 -4.03 1.83
C ASN A 2 5.17 -4.45 2.09
N VAL A 3 5.47 -5.73 1.98
CA VAL A 3 6.83 -6.28 2.08
C VAL A 3 7.28 -6.85 0.76
N THR A 4 6.53 -7.81 0.20
CA THR A 4 6.98 -8.50 -1.03
C THR A 4 6.67 -7.74 -2.31
N GLY A 5 5.78 -6.75 -2.27
CA GLY A 5 5.24 -6.09 -3.47
C GLY A 5 4.30 -6.96 -4.30
N ASN A 6 4.21 -8.26 -4.02
CA ASN A 6 3.38 -9.18 -4.80
C ASN A 6 1.88 -8.87 -4.67
N ILE A 7 1.18 -9.02 -5.77
CA ILE A 7 -0.27 -8.83 -5.87
C ILE A 7 -0.94 -10.20 -5.75
N TYR A 8 -1.92 -10.30 -4.85
CA TYR A 8 -2.67 -11.52 -4.64
C TYR A 8 -3.94 -11.56 -5.50
N ASP A 9 -4.29 -12.75 -5.98
CA ASP A 9 -5.55 -13.00 -6.67
C ASP A 9 -6.70 -13.07 -5.66
N LEU A 10 -7.37 -11.93 -5.46
CA LEU A 10 -8.45 -11.79 -4.49
C LEU A 10 -9.68 -12.63 -4.85
N LYS A 11 -9.97 -12.82 -6.14
CA LYS A 11 -11.06 -13.69 -6.60
C LYS A 11 -10.81 -15.15 -6.22
N LYS A 12 -9.58 -15.63 -6.44
CA LYS A 12 -9.18 -16.98 -6.03
C LYS A 12 -9.19 -17.14 -4.52
N ILE A 13 -8.82 -16.12 -3.74
CA ILE A 13 -8.96 -16.14 -2.29
C ILE A 13 -10.43 -16.22 -1.91
N LYS A 14 -11.28 -15.34 -2.46
CA LYS A 14 -12.72 -15.31 -2.17
C LYS A 14 -13.40 -16.64 -2.48
N SER A 15 -13.05 -17.30 -3.58
CA SER A 15 -13.64 -18.59 -3.97
C SER A 15 -13.35 -19.74 -2.99
N ARG A 16 -12.36 -19.58 -2.10
CA ARG A 16 -11.98 -20.56 -1.07
C ARG A 16 -12.55 -20.26 0.30
N LEU A 17 -13.14 -19.07 0.48
CA LEU A 17 -13.78 -18.69 1.74
C LEU A 17 -15.18 -19.29 1.83
N ARG A 18 -15.61 -19.58 3.06
CA ARG A 18 -17.02 -19.93 3.30
C ARG A 18 -17.90 -18.75 2.95
N LYS A 19 -19.16 -19.02 2.60
CA LYS A 19 -20.14 -18.01 2.18
C LYS A 19 -20.37 -16.93 3.25
N GLU A 20 -20.32 -17.33 4.51
CA GLU A 20 -20.56 -16.47 5.69
C GLU A 20 -19.32 -15.63 6.06
N THR A 21 -18.14 -15.94 5.52
CA THR A 21 -16.91 -15.25 5.87
C THR A 21 -16.96 -13.79 5.43
N PHE A 22 -16.81 -12.88 6.40
CA PHE A 22 -16.63 -11.46 6.10
C PHE A 22 -15.26 -11.25 5.46
N PHE A 23 -15.24 -10.79 4.22
CA PHE A 23 -14.00 -10.60 3.45
C PHE A 23 -13.64 -9.13 3.39
N LEU A 24 -12.72 -8.72 4.27
CA LEU A 24 -12.12 -7.38 4.28
C LEU A 24 -10.79 -7.41 3.55
N VAL A 25 -10.57 -6.45 2.67
CA VAL A 25 -9.33 -6.26 1.91
C VAL A 25 -8.66 -4.97 2.37
N ASP A 26 -7.40 -5.06 2.82
CA ASP A 26 -6.54 -3.89 2.94
C ASP A 26 -5.91 -3.59 1.57
N GLY A 27 -6.44 -2.57 0.92
CA GLY A 27 -6.02 -2.08 -0.39
C GLY A 27 -4.96 -0.98 -0.33
N SER A 28 -4.37 -0.70 0.83
CA SER A 28 -3.44 0.43 1.00
C SER A 28 -2.20 0.38 0.10
N GLN A 29 -1.84 -0.79 -0.43
CA GLN A 29 -0.76 -0.94 -1.41
C GLN A 29 -1.26 -1.21 -2.82
N SER A 30 -2.53 -1.46 -3.03
CA SER A 30 -3.07 -1.74 -4.36
C SER A 30 -3.83 -0.55 -4.95
N VAL A 31 -4.69 0.10 -4.16
CA VAL A 31 -5.50 1.25 -4.63
C VAL A 31 -4.65 2.38 -5.23
N PRO A 32 -3.46 2.74 -4.70
CA PRO A 32 -2.61 3.75 -5.32
C PRO A 32 -2.05 3.35 -6.69
N ASN A 33 -1.85 2.05 -6.94
CA ASN A 33 -1.02 1.56 -8.03
C ASN A 33 -1.80 1.03 -9.24
N PHE A 34 -3.05 0.59 -9.04
CA PHE A 34 -3.90 0.10 -10.14
C PHE A 34 -5.38 0.17 -9.80
N SER A 35 -6.22 0.19 -10.82
CA SER A 35 -7.68 0.19 -10.65
C SER A 35 -8.16 -1.08 -9.97
N ILE A 36 -9.05 -0.92 -9.00
CA ILE A 36 -9.73 -2.01 -8.30
C ILE A 36 -11.23 -1.88 -8.51
N ASP A 37 -11.84 -2.92 -9.04
CA ASP A 37 -13.28 -3.06 -9.03
C ASP A 37 -13.71 -3.80 -7.75
N PHE A 38 -14.29 -3.04 -6.82
CA PHE A 38 -14.72 -3.56 -5.52
C PHE A 38 -15.81 -4.64 -5.65
N GLN A 39 -16.69 -4.52 -6.65
CA GLN A 39 -17.74 -5.51 -6.87
C GLN A 39 -17.17 -6.80 -7.46
N ASP A 40 -16.24 -6.67 -8.42
CA ASP A 40 -15.62 -7.79 -9.12
C ASP A 40 -14.76 -8.68 -8.21
N ILE A 41 -14.05 -8.11 -7.23
CA ILE A 41 -13.29 -8.89 -6.24
C ILE A 41 -14.16 -9.59 -5.21
N GLY A 42 -15.45 -9.22 -5.10
CA GLY A 42 -16.41 -9.82 -4.18
C GLY A 42 -16.13 -9.56 -2.70
N ALA A 43 -15.33 -8.55 -2.36
CA ALA A 43 -15.05 -8.16 -0.97
C ALA A 43 -16.30 -7.59 -0.29
N ASP A 44 -16.42 -7.77 1.01
CA ASP A 44 -17.46 -7.14 1.83
C ASP A 44 -17.04 -5.73 2.27
N ALA A 45 -15.72 -5.52 2.43
CA ALA A 45 -15.12 -4.24 2.76
C ALA A 45 -13.75 -4.08 2.08
N LEU A 46 -13.40 -2.84 1.71
CA LEU A 46 -12.09 -2.43 1.23
C LEU A 46 -11.65 -1.21 2.03
N VAL A 47 -10.45 -1.25 2.60
CA VAL A 47 -9.87 -0.11 3.31
C VAL A 47 -8.56 0.32 2.64
N PHE A 48 -8.32 1.63 2.57
CA PHE A 48 -7.05 2.16 2.09
C PHE A 48 -6.73 3.53 2.70
N THR A 49 -5.51 3.99 2.53
CA THR A 49 -5.04 5.27 3.07
C THR A 49 -4.78 6.28 1.94
N ALA A 50 -5.26 7.50 2.11
CA ALA A 50 -5.17 8.54 1.09
C ALA A 50 -3.73 9.04 0.86
N HIS A 51 -2.87 9.06 1.90
CA HIS A 51 -1.50 9.56 1.76
C HIS A 51 -0.63 8.75 0.78
N LYS A 52 -0.98 7.50 0.51
CA LYS A 52 -0.30 6.70 -0.53
C LYS A 52 -0.79 7.02 -1.95
N MET A 53 -1.84 7.85 -2.07
CA MET A 53 -2.36 8.40 -3.32
C MET A 53 -2.03 9.89 -3.46
N MET A 54 -0.90 10.36 -2.89
CA MET A 54 -0.46 11.77 -2.90
C MET A 54 -1.38 12.74 -2.15
N ALA A 55 -2.39 12.25 -1.43
CA ALA A 55 -3.23 13.07 -0.59
C ALA A 55 -2.62 13.24 0.82
N GLN A 56 -3.25 14.08 1.63
CA GLN A 56 -2.82 14.35 3.00
C GLN A 56 -2.86 13.09 3.88
N THR A 57 -1.98 13.04 4.89
CA THR A 57 -1.99 12.03 5.96
C THR A 57 -3.27 12.08 6.80
N TRP A 58 -3.53 11.04 7.58
CA TRP A 58 -4.67 10.95 8.53
C TRP A 58 -6.06 10.86 7.88
N LEU A 59 -6.14 10.52 6.58
CA LEU A 59 -7.39 10.12 5.93
C LEU A 59 -7.34 8.64 5.57
N TRP A 60 -8.31 7.90 6.08
CA TRP A 60 -8.59 6.52 5.75
C TRP A 60 -9.93 6.44 5.04
N VAL A 61 -10.02 5.60 4.05
CA VAL A 61 -11.26 5.36 3.30
C VAL A 61 -11.69 3.93 3.53
N LEU A 62 -12.94 3.75 3.94
CA LEU A 62 -13.60 2.46 4.05
C LEU A 62 -14.73 2.39 3.02
N VAL A 63 -14.58 1.49 2.04
CA VAL A 63 -15.67 1.11 1.13
C VAL A 63 -16.34 -0.13 1.69
N LEU A 64 -17.66 -0.08 1.89
CA LEU A 64 -18.42 -1.14 2.54
C LEU A 64 -19.66 -1.47 1.72
N LYS A 65 -19.99 -2.76 1.56
CA LYS A 65 -21.26 -3.18 0.97
C LYS A 65 -22.43 -2.67 1.82
N ASN A 66 -23.45 -2.09 1.16
CA ASN A 66 -24.62 -1.53 1.85
C ASN A 66 -25.32 -2.53 2.81
N GLN A 67 -25.33 -3.80 2.43
CA GLN A 67 -25.90 -4.87 3.28
C GLN A 67 -25.16 -4.98 4.60
N ARG A 68 -23.82 -4.86 4.61
CA ARG A 68 -22.97 -4.95 5.79
C ARG A 68 -23.08 -3.76 6.72
N ILE A 69 -23.50 -2.59 6.21
CA ILE A 69 -23.78 -1.42 7.08
C ILE A 69 -24.78 -1.77 8.19
N LYS A 70 -25.81 -2.55 7.88
CA LYS A 70 -26.83 -2.94 8.88
C LYS A 70 -26.34 -3.93 9.91
N GLU A 71 -25.40 -4.78 9.55
CA GLU A 71 -24.88 -5.88 10.37
C GLU A 71 -23.78 -5.44 11.34
N LEU A 72 -23.05 -4.36 10.99
CA LEU A 72 -21.92 -3.89 11.78
C LEU A 72 -22.31 -2.80 12.76
N SER A 73 -21.70 -2.82 13.94
CA SER A 73 -21.80 -1.76 14.94
C SER A 73 -20.55 -0.89 14.93
N PRO A 74 -20.66 0.43 15.15
CA PRO A 74 -19.48 1.29 15.28
C PRO A 74 -18.73 0.95 16.58
N LEU A 75 -17.40 1.03 16.52
CA LEU A 75 -16.55 0.88 17.71
C LEU A 75 -16.59 2.14 18.59
N ILE A 76 -16.73 3.30 17.98
CA ILE A 76 -16.76 4.60 18.65
C ILE A 76 -18.09 5.26 18.33
N VAL A 77 -18.76 5.72 19.39
CA VAL A 77 -20.02 6.47 19.30
C VAL A 77 -19.79 7.87 19.82
N TRP A 78 -20.02 8.87 18.96
CA TRP A 78 -19.86 10.29 19.29
C TRP A 78 -20.78 11.16 18.42
N GLY A 79 -20.62 12.48 18.52
CA GLY A 79 -21.38 13.41 17.66
C GLY A 79 -21.31 13.01 16.19
N GLY A 80 -22.43 13.08 15.49
CA GLY A 80 -22.62 12.65 14.09
C GLY A 80 -23.05 11.19 13.91
N THR A 81 -22.65 10.26 14.81
CA THR A 81 -23.03 8.85 14.73
C THR A 81 -24.41 8.56 15.32
N ILE A 82 -24.90 9.46 16.18
CA ILE A 82 -26.15 9.32 16.92
C ILE A 82 -27.27 10.03 16.14
N LYS A 83 -28.41 9.34 16.01
CA LYS A 83 -29.63 9.90 15.43
C LYS A 83 -30.48 10.59 16.49
N ASP A 84 -30.64 9.97 17.66
CA ASP A 84 -31.43 10.44 18.79
C ASP A 84 -30.86 9.91 20.09
N ALA A 85 -31.03 10.64 21.19
CA ALA A 85 -30.55 10.27 22.50
C ALA A 85 -31.53 10.68 23.60
N THR A 86 -31.62 9.82 24.62
CA THR A 86 -32.35 10.05 25.88
C THR A 86 -31.40 9.90 27.06
N ILE A 87 -31.85 10.15 28.29
CA ILE A 87 -31.05 9.90 29.50
C ILE A 87 -30.67 8.41 29.65
N SER A 88 -31.51 7.50 29.14
CA SER A 88 -31.35 6.05 29.31
C SER A 88 -30.72 5.35 28.12
N GLY A 89 -30.50 6.02 26.97
CA GLY A 89 -29.96 5.38 25.78
C GLY A 89 -29.89 6.30 24.57
N PHE A 90 -29.45 5.73 23.46
CA PHE A 90 -29.32 6.44 22.18
C PHE A 90 -29.62 5.53 20.98
N ASP A 91 -30.04 6.12 19.89
CA ASP A 91 -30.20 5.50 18.59
C ASP A 91 -29.09 5.91 17.63
N LEU A 92 -28.49 4.94 16.96
CA LEU A 92 -27.47 5.19 15.95
C LEU A 92 -28.08 5.59 14.60
N GLN A 93 -27.32 6.34 13.82
CA GLN A 93 -27.62 6.52 12.40
C GLN A 93 -27.73 5.15 11.71
N LYS A 94 -28.61 5.03 10.70
CA LYS A 94 -28.83 3.78 9.97
C LYS A 94 -27.94 3.60 8.74
N ASN A 95 -27.22 4.64 8.35
CA ASN A 95 -26.36 4.71 7.18
C ASN A 95 -24.86 4.68 7.59
N ASN A 96 -23.96 4.98 6.66
CA ASN A 96 -22.51 5.03 6.88
C ASN A 96 -22.08 6.06 7.95
N GLN A 97 -22.85 7.11 8.16
CA GLN A 97 -22.55 8.13 9.19
C GLN A 97 -22.35 7.53 10.59
N LYS A 98 -22.95 6.38 10.91
CA LYS A 98 -22.72 5.72 12.21
C LYS A 98 -21.27 5.32 12.44
N PHE A 99 -20.43 5.25 11.40
CA PHE A 99 -19.00 4.92 11.50
C PHE A 99 -18.09 6.16 11.51
N GLU A 100 -18.66 7.36 11.34
CA GLU A 100 -17.91 8.62 11.27
C GLU A 100 -18.15 9.44 12.55
N ALA A 101 -17.38 9.12 13.60
CA ALA A 101 -17.52 9.75 14.90
C ALA A 101 -16.79 11.10 14.95
N GLY A 102 -17.56 12.17 15.23
CA GLY A 102 -17.05 13.54 15.35
C GLY A 102 -16.95 14.26 14.02
N THR A 103 -16.28 15.41 14.02
CA THR A 103 -16.05 16.20 12.78
C THR A 103 -15.09 15.46 11.86
N PRO A 104 -15.47 15.17 10.61
CA PRO A 104 -14.61 14.45 9.67
C PRO A 104 -13.37 15.27 9.28
N ASN A 105 -12.33 14.58 8.80
CA ASN A 105 -11.15 15.23 8.24
C ASN A 105 -11.47 15.85 6.86
N ILE A 106 -12.11 17.02 6.88
CA ILE A 106 -12.56 17.75 5.68
C ILE A 106 -11.37 18.07 4.76
N ILE A 107 -10.27 18.56 5.34
CA ILE A 107 -9.06 18.93 4.57
C ILE A 107 -8.47 17.69 3.89
N GLY A 108 -8.43 16.57 4.59
CA GLY A 108 -7.98 15.29 4.01
C GLY A 108 -8.86 14.85 2.84
N ALA A 109 -10.19 14.96 2.97
CA ALA A 109 -11.13 14.62 1.89
C ALA A 109 -10.94 15.51 0.65
N VAL A 110 -10.78 16.82 0.83
CA VAL A 110 -10.48 17.77 -0.25
C VAL A 110 -9.12 17.46 -0.89
N SER A 111 -8.11 17.15 -0.08
CA SER A 111 -6.79 16.74 -0.58
C SER A 111 -6.87 15.47 -1.44
N LEU A 112 -7.68 14.47 -1.04
CA LEU A 112 -7.90 13.27 -1.84
C LEU A 112 -8.60 13.58 -3.15
N LEU A 113 -9.60 14.48 -3.15
CA LEU A 113 -10.26 14.93 -4.37
C LEU A 113 -9.24 15.51 -5.37
N HIS A 114 -8.37 16.42 -4.91
CA HIS A 114 -7.34 17.00 -5.78
C HIS A 114 -6.32 15.96 -6.29
N ALA A 115 -5.95 14.98 -5.47
CA ALA A 115 -5.11 13.87 -5.91
C ALA A 115 -5.79 13.05 -7.01
N LEU A 116 -7.10 12.77 -6.90
CA LEU A 116 -7.86 12.06 -7.92
C LEU A 116 -8.00 12.89 -9.21
N GLU A 117 -8.24 14.21 -9.10
CA GLU A 117 -8.26 15.10 -10.27
C GLU A 117 -6.91 15.14 -10.97
N PHE A 118 -5.79 15.21 -10.22
CA PHE A 118 -4.46 15.10 -10.79
C PHE A 118 -4.25 13.76 -11.52
N ILE A 119 -4.66 12.64 -10.92
CA ILE A 119 -4.54 11.32 -11.59
C ILE A 119 -5.27 11.29 -12.92
N LYS A 120 -6.45 11.92 -13.04
CA LYS A 120 -7.16 12.02 -14.34
C LYS A 120 -6.31 12.69 -15.42
N THR A 121 -5.51 13.69 -15.07
CA THR A 121 -4.67 14.41 -16.05
C THR A 121 -3.54 13.57 -16.63
N LEU A 122 -3.25 12.39 -16.05
CA LEU A 122 -2.20 11.48 -16.52
C LEU A 122 -2.61 10.69 -17.78
N SER A 123 -3.85 10.79 -18.21
CA SER A 123 -4.32 10.18 -19.47
C SER A 123 -4.95 11.20 -20.40
N PRO A 124 -4.83 10.99 -21.73
CA PRO A 124 -5.47 11.88 -22.71
C PRO A 124 -6.98 12.01 -22.54
N GLU A 125 -7.65 10.94 -22.11
CA GLU A 125 -9.09 10.88 -21.90
C GLU A 125 -9.54 11.61 -20.64
N GLN A 126 -8.60 12.04 -19.80
CA GLN A 126 -8.84 12.72 -18.51
C GLN A 126 -9.82 11.96 -17.60
N THR A 127 -9.73 10.63 -17.63
CA THR A 127 -10.54 9.75 -16.77
C THR A 127 -9.69 9.16 -15.65
N LEU A 128 -10.33 8.87 -14.51
CA LEU A 128 -9.64 8.22 -13.40
C LEU A 128 -9.11 6.85 -13.81
N SER A 129 -9.88 6.09 -14.59
CA SER A 129 -9.45 4.78 -15.09
C SER A 129 -8.23 4.89 -15.99
N GLY A 130 -8.21 5.84 -16.92
CA GLY A 130 -7.07 6.10 -17.81
C GLY A 130 -5.83 6.51 -17.04
N GLY A 131 -5.97 7.43 -16.08
CA GLY A 131 -4.87 7.86 -15.23
C GLY A 131 -4.29 6.72 -14.38
N MET A 132 -5.14 5.87 -13.79
CA MET A 132 -4.70 4.68 -13.07
C MET A 132 -4.01 3.66 -13.98
N GLN A 133 -4.43 3.55 -15.24
CA GLN A 133 -3.75 2.71 -16.22
C GLN A 133 -2.37 3.26 -16.57
N ALA A 134 -2.22 4.58 -16.73
CA ALA A 134 -0.93 5.22 -16.96
C ALA A 134 0.03 5.00 -15.78
N ILE A 135 -0.44 5.16 -14.53
CA ILE A 135 0.35 4.83 -13.33
C ILE A 135 0.80 3.38 -13.38
N TRP A 136 -0.10 2.45 -13.64
CA TRP A 136 0.23 1.03 -13.70
C TRP A 136 1.28 0.70 -14.76
N GLN A 137 1.15 1.27 -15.97
CA GLN A 137 2.12 1.05 -17.06
C GLN A 137 3.51 1.56 -16.69
N HIS A 138 3.60 2.79 -16.21
CA HIS A 138 4.86 3.36 -15.73
C HIS A 138 5.48 2.52 -14.61
N GLU A 139 4.69 2.13 -13.63
CA GLU A 139 5.16 1.31 -12.52
C GLU A 139 5.69 -0.06 -12.98
N GLN A 140 5.04 -0.69 -13.98
CA GLN A 140 5.53 -1.95 -14.55
C GLN A 140 6.85 -1.79 -15.32
N GLU A 141 7.15 -0.63 -15.88
CA GLU A 141 8.46 -0.31 -16.45
C GLU A 141 9.52 -0.26 -15.35
N LEU A 142 9.25 0.46 -14.27
CA LEU A 142 10.13 0.50 -13.09
C LEU A 142 10.34 -0.88 -12.47
N VAL A 143 9.28 -1.71 -12.42
CA VAL A 143 9.37 -3.10 -11.92
C VAL A 143 10.34 -3.93 -12.77
N ARG A 144 10.18 -3.92 -14.10
CA ARG A 144 11.07 -4.67 -15.02
C ARG A 144 12.51 -4.21 -14.88
N TYR A 145 12.72 -2.89 -14.85
CA TYR A 145 14.04 -2.30 -14.68
C TYR A 145 14.70 -2.71 -13.37
N THR A 146 13.98 -2.61 -12.28
CA THR A 146 14.45 -2.98 -10.94
C THR A 146 14.81 -4.47 -10.83
N LEU A 147 13.95 -5.36 -11.32
CA LEU A 147 14.22 -6.80 -11.27
C LEU A 147 15.49 -7.16 -12.05
N LYS A 148 15.67 -6.60 -13.26
CA LYS A 148 16.87 -6.81 -14.08
C LYS A 148 18.15 -6.38 -13.35
N ASN A 149 18.12 -5.27 -12.61
CA ASN A 149 19.29 -4.81 -11.84
C ASN A 149 19.54 -5.69 -10.59
N PHE A 150 18.50 -6.15 -9.90
CA PHE A 150 18.68 -7.09 -8.79
C PHE A 150 19.24 -8.45 -9.23
N GLU A 151 18.91 -8.91 -10.44
CA GLU A 151 19.48 -10.15 -11.01
C GLU A 151 21.02 -10.08 -11.12
N GLN A 152 21.60 -8.90 -11.31
CA GLN A 152 23.06 -8.73 -11.35
C GLN A 152 23.71 -8.79 -9.96
N LEU A 153 22.92 -8.62 -8.89
CA LEU A 153 23.37 -8.55 -7.50
C LEU A 153 22.95 -9.78 -6.68
N TRP A 154 22.41 -10.84 -7.30
CA TRP A 154 21.81 -11.99 -6.61
C TRP A 154 22.78 -12.72 -5.64
N ASN A 155 24.10 -12.65 -5.88
CA ASN A 155 25.14 -13.20 -4.99
C ASN A 155 25.23 -12.48 -3.65
N ALA A 156 24.92 -11.17 -3.60
CA ALA A 156 25.05 -10.33 -2.41
C ALA A 156 23.69 -9.94 -1.81
N VAL A 157 22.62 -9.96 -2.62
CA VAL A 157 21.28 -9.50 -2.25
C VAL A 157 20.27 -10.62 -2.41
N GLN A 158 19.39 -10.77 -1.43
CA GLN A 158 18.23 -11.66 -1.51
C GLN A 158 16.96 -10.81 -1.54
N LEU A 159 16.19 -10.88 -2.62
CA LEU A 159 14.83 -10.32 -2.69
C LEU A 159 13.84 -11.20 -1.94
N ILE A 160 12.88 -10.56 -1.26
CA ILE A 160 11.82 -11.23 -0.50
C ILE A 160 10.54 -11.26 -1.34
N GLY A 161 9.94 -12.44 -1.42
CA GLY A 161 8.75 -12.71 -2.23
C GLY A 161 9.07 -13.23 -3.62
N SER A 162 8.04 -13.55 -4.40
CA SER A 162 8.18 -14.09 -5.76
C SER A 162 8.62 -12.99 -6.73
N GLN A 163 9.65 -13.26 -7.51
CA GLN A 163 10.13 -12.36 -8.57
C GLN A 163 9.32 -12.51 -9.86
N THR A 164 8.66 -13.64 -10.07
CA THR A 164 7.86 -13.94 -11.27
C THR A 164 6.38 -13.59 -11.10
N ALA A 165 5.91 -13.39 -9.87
CA ALA A 165 4.53 -13.00 -9.62
C ALA A 165 4.30 -11.53 -9.99
N ARG A 166 3.07 -11.21 -10.41
CA ARG A 166 2.62 -9.82 -10.62
C ARG A 166 2.87 -9.00 -9.36
N ARG A 167 3.42 -7.80 -9.51
CA ARG A 167 3.83 -6.97 -8.38
C ARG A 167 3.75 -5.48 -8.67
N VAL A 168 3.73 -4.70 -7.59
CA VAL A 168 3.93 -3.24 -7.59
C VAL A 168 5.43 -2.94 -7.44
N ALA A 169 5.85 -1.70 -7.73
CA ALA A 169 7.24 -1.25 -7.64
C ALA A 169 7.72 -1.08 -6.18
N LEU A 170 7.60 -2.16 -5.42
CA LEU A 170 8.02 -2.28 -4.03
C LEU A 170 8.86 -3.55 -3.87
N PHE A 171 10.07 -3.39 -3.34
CA PHE A 171 11.08 -4.44 -3.26
C PHE A 171 11.72 -4.46 -1.89
N SER A 172 11.42 -5.51 -1.12
CA SER A 172 12.13 -5.77 0.13
C SER A 172 13.28 -6.73 -0.12
N PHE A 173 14.42 -6.42 0.48
CA PHE A 173 15.64 -7.19 0.31
C PHE A 173 16.44 -7.26 1.61
N VAL A 174 17.34 -8.24 1.66
CA VAL A 174 18.39 -8.35 2.67
C VAL A 174 19.74 -8.46 1.97
N LEU A 175 20.78 -7.93 2.60
CA LEU A 175 22.18 -8.20 2.21
C LEU A 175 22.61 -9.48 2.90
N ARG A 176 23.35 -10.35 2.22
CA ARG A 176 23.77 -11.63 2.77
C ARG A 176 24.81 -11.46 3.87
N ASP A 177 25.68 -10.46 3.71
CA ASP A 177 26.84 -10.23 4.58
C ASP A 177 26.61 -9.08 5.59
N GLU A 178 25.45 -8.41 5.57
CA GLU A 178 25.12 -7.32 6.48
C GLU A 178 23.68 -7.42 6.99
N GLN A 179 23.53 -7.59 8.28
CA GLN A 179 22.23 -7.69 8.95
C GLN A 179 21.91 -6.46 9.81
N ASN A 180 22.79 -5.48 9.88
CA ASN A 180 22.54 -4.24 10.59
C ASN A 180 21.74 -3.27 9.71
N PHE A 181 20.41 -3.34 9.84
CA PHE A 181 19.50 -2.50 9.06
C PHE A 181 19.69 -1.00 9.28
N ASN A 182 20.14 -0.55 10.45
CA ASN A 182 20.41 0.86 10.73
C ASN A 182 21.60 1.35 9.91
N ARG A 183 22.68 0.57 9.83
CA ARG A 183 23.84 0.90 9.02
C ARG A 183 23.50 1.01 7.52
N ILE A 184 22.67 0.09 7.02
CA ILE A 184 22.20 0.15 5.63
C ILE A 184 21.37 1.42 5.41
N TRP A 185 20.44 1.71 6.33
CA TRP A 185 19.59 2.89 6.25
C TRP A 185 20.41 4.19 6.28
N GLU A 186 21.35 4.32 7.21
CA GLU A 186 22.26 5.48 7.37
C GLU A 186 23.08 5.71 6.08
N PHE A 187 23.65 4.65 5.51
CA PHE A 187 24.40 4.73 4.26
C PHE A 187 23.56 5.33 3.12
N PHE A 188 22.32 4.85 2.92
CA PHE A 188 21.45 5.40 1.88
C PHE A 188 20.99 6.83 2.20
N ALA A 189 20.75 7.15 3.46
CA ALA A 189 20.39 8.50 3.88
C ALA A 189 21.50 9.53 3.57
N GLU A 190 22.78 9.16 3.79
CA GLU A 190 23.95 9.97 3.40
C GLU A 190 24.03 10.23 1.90
N GLN A 191 23.50 9.32 1.07
CA GLN A 191 23.40 9.47 -0.38
C GLN A 191 22.13 10.21 -0.83
N ASN A 192 21.34 10.76 0.09
CA ASN A 192 20.03 11.36 -0.15
C ASN A 192 19.03 10.39 -0.84
N ILE A 193 19.12 9.10 -0.50
CA ILE A 193 18.21 8.06 -0.98
C ILE A 193 17.37 7.55 0.19
N CYS A 194 16.05 7.79 0.14
CA CYS A 194 15.13 7.39 1.19
C CYS A 194 14.66 5.95 0.98
N ILE A 195 15.11 5.04 1.82
CA ILE A 195 14.58 3.67 1.92
C ILE A 195 14.02 3.43 3.32
N ARG A 196 13.25 2.37 3.48
CA ARG A 196 12.76 1.96 4.78
C ARG A 196 13.38 0.62 5.19
N CYS A 197 13.95 0.54 6.41
CA CYS A 197 14.47 -0.71 6.95
C CYS A 197 13.72 -1.13 8.22
N GLY A 198 13.67 -2.43 8.52
CA GLY A 198 13.03 -3.02 9.69
C GLY A 198 11.86 -3.95 9.39
N GLY A 199 10.94 -4.09 10.34
CA GLY A 199 9.85 -5.09 10.29
C GLY A 199 8.63 -4.71 9.43
N HIS A 200 8.53 -3.49 8.92
CA HIS A 200 7.45 -2.99 8.05
C HIS A 200 6.02 -3.25 8.57
N CYS A 201 5.85 -3.39 9.90
CA CYS A 201 4.59 -3.80 10.55
C CYS A 201 4.10 -5.18 10.10
N ALA A 202 5.00 -6.06 9.64
CA ALA A 202 4.70 -7.39 9.11
C ALA A 202 5.56 -8.48 9.78
N TYR A 203 5.67 -8.44 11.10
CA TYR A 203 6.50 -9.36 11.89
C TYR A 203 6.20 -10.85 11.65
N PRO A 204 4.93 -11.31 11.51
CA PRO A 204 4.67 -12.72 11.21
C PRO A 204 5.30 -13.18 9.90
N LEU A 205 5.28 -12.31 8.87
CA LEU A 205 5.89 -12.61 7.58
C LEU A 205 7.42 -12.71 7.70
N HIS A 206 8.07 -11.76 8.40
CA HIS A 206 9.51 -11.82 8.63
C HIS A 206 9.91 -13.07 9.41
N LYS A 207 9.15 -13.45 10.44
CA LYS A 207 9.37 -14.71 11.17
C LYS A 207 9.26 -15.95 10.29
N HIS A 208 8.29 -15.96 9.35
CA HIS A 208 8.14 -17.06 8.39
C HIS A 208 9.37 -17.20 7.47
N TYR A 209 9.98 -16.08 7.08
CA TYR A 209 11.24 -16.07 6.31
C TYR A 209 12.50 -16.19 7.18
N HIS A 210 12.38 -16.36 8.49
CA HIS A 210 13.50 -16.39 9.46
C HIS A 210 14.37 -15.13 9.41
N LEU A 211 13.75 -13.96 9.21
CA LEU A 211 14.40 -12.65 9.11
C LEU A 211 14.05 -11.76 10.30
N GLY A 212 15.01 -10.98 10.77
CA GLY A 212 14.77 -9.91 11.76
C GLY A 212 14.08 -8.67 11.18
N GLY A 213 14.14 -8.50 9.89
CA GLY A 213 13.56 -7.39 9.12
C GLY A 213 14.06 -7.43 7.67
N THR A 214 13.78 -6.37 6.93
CA THR A 214 14.28 -6.16 5.56
C THR A 214 14.53 -4.69 5.31
N CYS A 215 15.37 -4.34 4.34
CA CYS A 215 15.37 -3.03 3.71
C CYS A 215 14.40 -3.02 2.53
N ARG A 216 13.68 -1.93 2.33
CA ARG A 216 12.64 -1.81 1.31
C ARG A 216 12.81 -0.55 0.49
N MET A 217 13.01 -0.71 -0.79
CA MET A 217 12.91 0.32 -1.80
C MET A 217 11.49 0.31 -2.37
N SER A 218 10.91 1.48 -2.57
CA SER A 218 9.59 1.67 -3.22
C SER A 218 9.71 2.80 -4.23
N ALA A 219 9.22 2.59 -5.42
CA ALA A 219 9.08 3.62 -6.44
C ALA A 219 7.60 3.85 -6.76
N TYR A 220 7.26 5.03 -7.25
CA TYR A 220 5.90 5.40 -7.61
C TYR A 220 5.92 6.31 -8.85
N LEU A 221 4.79 6.86 -9.24
CA LEU A 221 4.58 7.62 -10.47
C LEU A 221 5.56 8.80 -10.70
N TYR A 222 6.19 9.31 -9.65
CA TYR A 222 7.16 10.42 -9.70
C TYR A 222 8.63 9.96 -9.75
N ASN A 223 8.90 8.65 -9.66
CA ASN A 223 10.26 8.13 -9.78
C ASN A 223 10.58 7.76 -11.21
N THR A 224 11.85 7.85 -11.55
CA THR A 224 12.40 7.57 -12.87
C THR A 224 13.42 6.43 -12.83
N THR A 225 13.89 5.98 -13.99
CA THR A 225 15.00 5.02 -14.10
C THR A 225 16.30 5.58 -13.55
N GLU A 226 16.51 6.89 -13.63
CA GLU A 226 17.69 7.59 -13.08
C GLU A 226 17.71 7.52 -11.54
N ASP A 227 16.54 7.60 -10.89
CA ASP A 227 16.45 7.38 -9.44
C ASP A 227 16.86 5.94 -9.08
N LEU A 228 16.44 4.97 -9.89
CA LEU A 228 16.81 3.56 -9.71
C LEU A 228 18.30 3.34 -9.97
N ASP A 229 18.89 3.99 -10.96
CA ASP A 229 20.33 3.92 -11.22
C ASP A 229 21.15 4.44 -10.04
N ARG A 230 20.73 5.56 -9.46
CA ARG A 230 21.35 6.09 -8.23
C ARG A 230 21.26 5.08 -7.08
N PHE A 231 20.07 4.48 -6.89
CA PHE A 231 19.87 3.45 -5.87
C PHE A 231 20.81 2.26 -6.09
N PHE A 232 20.88 1.69 -7.30
CA PHE A 232 21.71 0.53 -7.60
C PHE A 232 23.20 0.82 -7.57
N THR A 233 23.62 2.02 -7.96
CA THR A 233 25.01 2.48 -7.81
C THR A 233 25.40 2.50 -6.33
N SER A 234 24.58 3.13 -5.48
CA SER A 234 24.83 3.19 -4.04
C SER A 234 24.77 1.80 -3.39
N LEU A 235 23.84 0.94 -3.81
CA LEU A 235 23.76 -0.44 -3.31
C LEU A 235 25.02 -1.24 -3.67
N SER A 236 25.52 -1.09 -4.89
CA SER A 236 26.76 -1.76 -5.34
C SER A 236 27.98 -1.25 -4.60
N GLU A 237 28.03 0.03 -4.28
CA GLU A 237 29.09 0.61 -3.44
C GLU A 237 29.04 0.05 -2.01
N LEU A 238 27.84 0.02 -1.40
CA LEU A 238 27.68 -0.57 -0.06
C LEU A 238 28.16 -2.01 0.00
N ILE A 239 27.80 -2.83 -1.00
CA ILE A 239 28.24 -4.24 -1.09
C ILE A 239 29.78 -4.34 -1.21
N LYS A 240 30.42 -3.44 -1.96
CA LYS A 240 31.89 -3.43 -2.10
C LYS A 240 32.61 -3.07 -0.78
N ARG A 241 32.03 -2.18 0.03
CA ARG A 241 32.59 -1.77 1.33
C ARG A 241 32.52 -2.86 2.40
N GLN A 242 31.74 -3.92 2.15
CA GLN A 242 31.56 -5.05 3.09
C GLN A 242 32.54 -6.21 2.79
N ARG A 243 33.18 -6.17 1.65
CA ARG A 243 34.25 -7.14 1.25
C ARG A 243 35.63 -6.62 1.62
#